data_2fc873a964b78d49a6d660e383c6ac48
#
_entry.id   2fc873a964b78d49a6d660e383c6ac48
#
_cell.length_a   1.000
_cell.length_b   1.000
_cell.length_c   1.000
_cell.angle_alpha   90.00
_cell.angle_beta   90.00
_cell.angle_gamma   90.00
#
_symmetry.space_group_name_H-M   'P 1'
#
loop_
_entity.id
_entity.type
_entity.pdbx_description
1 polymer ?
#
loop_
_entity_poly.entity_id
_entity_poly.type
_entity_poly.pdbx_seq_one_letter_code
_entity_poly.pdbx_strand_id
1 'polypeptide(L)'
;RRQRQMCIRDSNMGARVRGAGTEVITIEGVESLHGTRHQVIPDRIEAGSYIAMAAAIGKGIKIKNVLYEHLESFICKLEAMGVRMTVEEDAIFVEEQGDLKPVDIKTSPYPGFATDLQQPMTPLLLKASGRGKIIDTIYEKRVNHVPELARMGADIQVLGGQIVYNGPTQLSGAPVKASDLRAGAALVTAGLMADGQTEITNIEFILRGYSNIIEKLSDLGADIRLIED
;
A
#
# COMPACT_ATOMS: atom_id res chain seq x y z
N ARG A 1 2.88 10.01 12.17
CA ARG A 1 2.18 11.05 11.38
C ARG A 1 0.73 11.24 11.78
N ARG A 2 -0.06 10.17 11.94
CA ARG A 2 -1.46 10.29 12.43
C ARG A 2 -1.53 11.04 13.74
N GLN A 3 -0.67 10.69 14.71
CA GLN A 3 -0.58 11.42 15.98
C GLN A 3 -0.26 12.90 15.78
N ARG A 4 0.73 13.25 14.93
CA ARG A 4 1.08 14.66 14.67
C ARG A 4 -0.11 15.42 14.09
N GLN A 5 -0.86 14.86 13.17
CA GLN A 5 -2.03 15.51 12.59
C GLN A 5 -3.16 15.66 13.61
N MET A 6 -3.40 14.65 14.45
CA MET A 6 -4.33 14.76 15.57
C MET A 6 -3.90 15.90 16.53
N CYS A 7 -2.61 15.96 16.89
CA CYS A 7 -2.09 17.05 17.74
C CYS A 7 -2.27 18.42 17.11
N ILE A 8 -2.09 18.57 15.78
CA ILE A 8 -2.34 19.84 15.08
C ILE A 8 -3.82 20.22 15.16
N ARG A 9 -4.73 19.28 14.87
CA ARG A 9 -6.18 19.52 15.00
C ARG A 9 -6.55 19.91 16.43
N ASP A 10 -6.08 19.15 17.39
CA ASP A 10 -6.41 19.35 18.80
C ASP A 10 -5.86 20.69 19.33
N SER A 11 -4.64 21.09 18.92
CA SER A 11 -4.09 22.41 19.22
C SER A 11 -4.93 23.53 18.60
N ASN A 12 -5.41 23.34 17.35
CA ASN A 12 -6.31 24.31 16.71
C ASN A 12 -7.69 24.39 17.39
N MET A 13 -8.06 23.38 18.19
CA MET A 13 -9.25 23.38 19.02
C MET A 13 -9.03 23.97 20.42
N GLY A 14 -7.79 24.45 20.72
CA GLY A 14 -7.42 25.03 22.00
C GLY A 14 -6.72 24.08 22.96
N ALA A 15 -6.41 22.84 22.56
CA ALA A 15 -5.65 21.91 23.40
C ALA A 15 -4.19 22.35 23.53
N ARG A 16 -3.61 22.14 24.71
CA ARG A 16 -2.19 22.41 24.98
C ARG A 16 -1.37 21.14 24.76
N VAL A 17 -0.86 20.98 23.54
CA VAL A 17 -0.08 19.81 23.12
C VAL A 17 1.33 20.25 22.76
N ARG A 18 2.34 19.59 23.33
CA ARG A 18 3.78 19.80 23.04
C ARG A 18 4.42 18.47 22.64
N GLY A 19 5.51 18.55 21.87
CA GLY A 19 6.25 17.37 21.43
C GLY A 19 5.57 16.57 20.31
N ALA A 20 4.61 17.15 19.59
CA ALA A 20 3.97 16.52 18.45
C ALA A 20 5.00 16.14 17.36
N GLY A 21 5.13 14.85 17.07
CA GLY A 21 6.12 14.31 16.10
C GLY A 21 7.45 13.91 16.73
N THR A 22 7.59 13.99 18.05
CA THR A 22 8.71 13.44 18.82
C THR A 22 8.29 12.14 19.52
N GLU A 23 9.24 11.50 20.24
CA GLU A 23 8.97 10.31 21.03
C GLU A 23 8.08 10.56 22.24
N VAL A 24 8.02 11.81 22.73
CA VAL A 24 7.26 12.18 23.92
C VAL A 24 6.25 13.28 23.57
N ILE A 25 4.99 13.00 23.82
CA ILE A 25 3.90 13.97 23.68
C ILE A 25 3.42 14.35 25.08
N THR A 26 3.46 15.64 25.38
CA THR A 26 2.94 16.20 26.64
C THR A 26 1.63 16.91 26.36
N ILE A 27 0.59 16.55 27.09
CA ILE A 27 -0.73 17.17 27.01
C ILE A 27 -1.06 17.80 28.36
N GLU A 28 -1.31 19.10 28.36
CA GLU A 28 -1.80 19.84 29.50
C GLU A 28 -3.32 20.01 29.37
N GLY A 29 -4.06 19.58 30.36
CA GLY A 29 -5.53 19.68 30.36
C GLY A 29 -6.00 21.12 30.26
N VAL A 30 -7.14 21.33 29.59
CA VAL A 30 -7.81 22.62 29.45
C VAL A 30 -9.28 22.45 29.88
N GLU A 31 -9.92 23.53 30.32
CA GLU A 31 -11.31 23.50 30.78
C GLU A 31 -12.30 23.20 29.66
N SER A 32 -12.01 23.68 28.43
CA SER A 32 -12.86 23.47 27.27
C SER A 32 -12.09 23.52 25.97
N LEU A 33 -12.61 22.86 24.94
CA LEU A 33 -12.17 22.93 23.56
C LEU A 33 -13.23 23.63 22.72
N HIS A 34 -12.80 24.29 21.65
CA HIS A 34 -13.69 24.93 20.68
C HIS A 34 -13.66 24.25 19.32
N GLY A 35 -14.64 24.55 18.47
CA GLY A 35 -14.68 24.05 17.09
C GLY A 35 -13.54 24.62 16.23
N THR A 36 -13.07 23.84 15.27
CA THR A 36 -12.05 24.27 14.30
C THR A 36 -12.36 23.71 12.91
N ARG A 37 -11.80 24.38 11.89
CA ARG A 37 -11.73 23.80 10.53
C ARG A 37 -10.40 23.07 10.41
N HIS A 38 -10.45 21.80 10.01
CA HIS A 38 -9.26 20.98 9.83
C HIS A 38 -9.39 20.17 8.55
N GLN A 39 -8.40 20.30 7.66
CA GLN A 39 -8.31 19.48 6.46
C GLN A 39 -7.47 18.24 6.76
N VAL A 40 -8.06 17.07 6.55
CA VAL A 40 -7.35 15.80 6.69
C VAL A 40 -6.40 15.63 5.51
N ILE A 41 -5.15 15.26 5.80
CA ILE A 41 -4.17 14.97 4.74
C ILE A 41 -4.57 13.70 3.96
N PRO A 42 -4.16 13.59 2.68
CA PRO A 42 -4.38 12.39 1.87
C PRO A 42 -3.81 11.13 2.54
N ASP A 43 -4.48 9.99 2.33
CA ASP A 43 -3.97 8.70 2.81
C ASP A 43 -2.82 8.22 1.92
N ARG A 44 -1.60 8.32 2.46
CA ARG A 44 -0.39 7.88 1.77
C ARG A 44 -0.38 6.36 1.50
N ILE A 45 -1.10 5.56 2.29
CA ILE A 45 -1.12 4.12 2.09
C ILE A 45 -2.07 3.76 0.95
N GLU A 46 -3.22 4.39 0.87
CA GLU A 46 -4.11 4.26 -0.30
C GLU A 46 -3.38 4.70 -1.58
N ALA A 47 -2.74 5.88 -1.56
CA ALA A 47 -1.97 6.37 -2.69
C ALA A 47 -0.84 5.39 -3.10
N GLY A 48 -0.03 4.93 -2.14
CA GLY A 48 1.05 3.98 -2.41
C GLY A 48 0.56 2.64 -2.94
N SER A 49 -0.61 2.16 -2.50
CA SER A 49 -1.24 0.95 -3.02
C SER A 49 -1.65 1.11 -4.49
N TYR A 50 -2.27 2.24 -4.85
CA TYR A 50 -2.62 2.52 -6.25
C TYR A 50 -1.38 2.76 -7.13
N ILE A 51 -0.31 3.36 -6.59
CA ILE A 51 0.97 3.50 -7.30
C ILE A 51 1.57 2.13 -7.59
N ALA A 52 1.61 1.22 -6.60
CA ALA A 52 2.10 -0.15 -6.80
C ALA A 52 1.25 -0.91 -7.82
N MET A 53 -0.08 -0.79 -7.75
CA MET A 53 -1.01 -1.40 -8.69
C MET A 53 -0.82 -0.84 -10.10
N ALA A 54 -0.70 0.49 -10.25
CA ALA A 54 -0.43 1.13 -11.53
C ALA A 54 0.90 0.67 -12.13
N ALA A 55 1.96 0.52 -11.32
CA ALA A 55 3.25 -0.01 -11.77
C ALA A 55 3.17 -1.51 -12.12
N ALA A 56 2.26 -2.26 -11.50
CA ALA A 56 2.09 -3.69 -11.78
C ALA A 56 1.35 -3.94 -13.12
N ILE A 57 0.29 -3.20 -13.41
CA ILE A 57 -0.65 -3.50 -14.51
C ILE A 57 -1.09 -2.29 -15.32
N GLY A 58 -0.78 -1.07 -14.87
CA GLY A 58 -1.26 0.15 -15.51
C GLY A 58 -0.58 0.45 -16.85
N LYS A 59 -1.30 1.17 -17.70
CA LYS A 59 -0.82 1.67 -18.99
C LYS A 59 -0.86 3.20 -19.01
N GLY A 60 -0.18 3.84 -18.06
CA GLY A 60 -0.19 5.28 -17.88
C GLY A 60 -1.32 5.72 -16.95
N ILE A 61 -1.11 5.61 -15.63
CA ILE A 61 -2.10 5.97 -14.60
C ILE A 61 -1.60 7.13 -13.78
N LYS A 62 -2.44 8.14 -13.59
CA LYS A 62 -2.17 9.30 -12.74
C LYS A 62 -2.89 9.17 -11.40
N ILE A 63 -2.13 9.11 -10.32
CA ILE A 63 -2.63 9.12 -8.95
C ILE A 63 -2.55 10.56 -8.42
N LYS A 64 -3.71 11.18 -8.17
CA LYS A 64 -3.84 12.58 -7.71
C LYS A 64 -3.95 12.66 -6.18
N ASN A 65 -3.79 13.88 -5.67
CA ASN A 65 -3.85 14.18 -4.23
C ASN A 65 -2.82 13.36 -3.44
N VAL A 66 -1.58 13.37 -3.92
CA VAL A 66 -0.45 12.66 -3.33
C VAL A 66 0.56 13.65 -2.79
N LEU A 67 0.98 13.47 -1.55
CA LEU A 67 2.10 14.19 -0.96
C LEU A 67 3.35 13.32 -1.05
N TYR A 68 4.26 13.66 -1.96
CA TYR A 68 5.50 12.91 -2.23
C TYR A 68 6.31 12.66 -0.96
N GLU A 69 6.50 13.69 -0.12
CA GLU A 69 7.27 13.61 1.12
C GLU A 69 6.71 12.56 2.10
N HIS A 70 5.47 12.14 1.89
CA HIS A 70 4.85 11.09 2.68
C HIS A 70 5.19 9.68 2.21
N LEU A 71 5.70 9.54 0.99
CA LEU A 71 5.98 8.29 0.30
C LEU A 71 7.44 8.13 -0.14
N GLU A 72 8.31 9.06 0.20
CA GLU A 72 9.68 9.15 -0.29
C GLU A 72 10.43 7.81 -0.24
N SER A 73 10.43 7.13 0.92
CA SER A 73 11.09 5.82 1.05
C SER A 73 10.47 4.71 0.20
N PHE A 74 9.17 4.80 -0.09
CA PHE A 74 8.46 3.89 -0.99
C PHE A 74 8.83 4.19 -2.45
N ILE A 75 8.80 5.45 -2.85
CA ILE A 75 9.16 5.90 -4.20
C ILE A 75 10.61 5.52 -4.53
N CYS A 76 11.57 5.73 -3.61
CA CYS A 76 12.96 5.29 -3.79
C CYS A 76 13.08 3.78 -4.09
N LYS A 77 12.20 2.94 -3.53
CA LYS A 77 12.20 1.51 -3.85
C LYS A 77 11.63 1.22 -5.23
N LEU A 78 10.61 1.96 -5.66
CA LEU A 78 10.08 1.86 -7.03
C LEU A 78 11.12 2.32 -8.07
N GLU A 79 11.82 3.40 -7.81
CA GLU A 79 12.93 3.89 -8.66
C GLU A 79 14.05 2.85 -8.75
N ALA A 80 14.43 2.24 -7.61
CA ALA A 80 15.44 1.17 -7.57
C ALA A 80 15.02 -0.08 -8.38
N MET A 81 13.71 -0.36 -8.46
CA MET A 81 13.16 -1.39 -9.35
C MET A 81 13.21 -1.00 -10.83
N GLY A 82 13.39 0.27 -11.14
CA GLY A 82 13.32 0.81 -12.49
C GLY A 82 11.89 1.18 -12.92
N VAL A 83 10.98 1.40 -11.97
CA VAL A 83 9.63 1.89 -12.27
C VAL A 83 9.71 3.28 -12.86
N ARG A 84 9.15 3.45 -14.05
CA ARG A 84 9.05 4.74 -14.74
C ARG A 84 7.84 5.51 -14.23
N MET A 85 8.10 6.68 -13.66
CA MET A 85 7.07 7.55 -13.13
C MET A 85 7.53 9.01 -13.11
N THR A 86 6.58 9.93 -13.16
CA THR A 86 6.81 11.37 -13.03
C THR A 86 6.13 11.86 -11.77
N VAL A 87 6.90 12.50 -10.88
CA VAL A 87 6.39 13.15 -9.67
C VAL A 87 6.00 14.59 -10.03
N GLU A 88 4.74 14.93 -9.80
CA GLU A 88 4.19 16.27 -9.95
C GLU A 88 3.92 16.88 -8.56
N GLU A 89 3.46 18.13 -8.49
CA GLU A 89 3.24 18.85 -7.23
C GLU A 89 2.28 18.10 -6.26
N ASP A 90 1.16 17.59 -6.79
CA ASP A 90 0.12 16.90 -6.01
C ASP A 90 -0.28 15.53 -6.60
N ALA A 91 0.51 15.00 -7.53
CA ALA A 91 0.21 13.77 -8.24
C ALA A 91 1.46 12.97 -8.61
N ILE A 92 1.28 11.68 -8.87
CA ILE A 92 2.31 10.82 -9.46
C ILE A 92 1.71 10.17 -10.69
N PHE A 93 2.35 10.36 -11.84
CA PHE A 93 2.03 9.66 -13.07
C PHE A 93 2.93 8.45 -13.21
N VAL A 94 2.33 7.26 -13.28
CA VAL A 94 3.02 5.98 -13.45
C VAL A 94 2.84 5.54 -14.89
N GLU A 95 3.95 5.43 -15.62
CA GLU A 95 3.96 4.98 -17.00
C GLU A 95 3.70 3.46 -17.12
N GLU A 96 3.50 2.97 -18.33
CA GLU A 96 3.55 1.52 -18.60
C GLU A 96 4.97 1.00 -18.36
N GLN A 97 5.09 -0.10 -17.60
CA GLN A 97 6.39 -0.62 -17.19
C GLN A 97 6.91 -1.69 -18.17
N GLY A 98 8.22 -1.69 -18.37
CA GLY A 98 8.96 -2.79 -18.96
C GLY A 98 9.51 -3.75 -17.90
N ASP A 99 10.74 -4.23 -18.12
CA ASP A 99 11.43 -5.11 -17.19
C ASP A 99 11.78 -4.39 -15.88
N LEU A 100 11.45 -5.04 -14.77
CA LEU A 100 11.71 -4.54 -13.42
C LEU A 100 12.81 -5.36 -12.74
N LYS A 101 13.61 -4.69 -11.91
CA LYS A 101 14.67 -5.31 -11.10
C LYS A 101 14.14 -5.69 -9.72
N PRO A 102 14.60 -6.81 -9.14
CA PRO A 102 14.26 -7.15 -7.77
C PRO A 102 14.89 -6.18 -6.77
N VAL A 103 14.21 -5.94 -5.66
CA VAL A 103 14.70 -5.12 -4.55
C VAL A 103 14.41 -5.76 -3.21
N ASP A 104 15.31 -5.56 -2.26
CA ASP A 104 15.05 -5.91 -0.88
C ASP A 104 14.25 -4.80 -0.20
N ILE A 105 13.17 -5.19 0.49
CA ILE A 105 12.36 -4.30 1.30
C ILE A 105 12.67 -4.57 2.79
N LYS A 106 12.93 -3.50 3.53
CA LYS A 106 12.98 -3.53 4.99
C LYS A 106 12.08 -2.44 5.53
N THR A 107 11.05 -2.84 6.28
CA THR A 107 10.17 -1.85 6.92
C THR A 107 10.88 -1.20 8.09
N SER A 108 10.54 0.04 8.37
CA SER A 108 11.02 0.76 9.56
C SER A 108 10.07 1.91 9.91
N PRO A 109 10.16 2.45 11.15
CA PRO A 109 9.38 3.62 11.52
C PRO A 109 9.59 4.77 10.55
N TYR A 110 8.58 5.63 10.45
CA TYR A 110 8.67 6.83 9.62
C TYR A 110 9.94 7.66 9.96
N PRO A 111 10.70 8.14 8.95
CA PRO A 111 10.41 8.23 7.51
C PRO A 111 10.78 6.98 6.68
N GLY A 112 11.10 5.86 7.30
CA GLY A 112 11.42 4.63 6.58
C GLY A 112 10.22 3.98 5.86
N PHE A 113 10.47 2.83 5.23
CA PHE A 113 9.46 2.12 4.45
C PHE A 113 8.32 1.62 5.35
N ALA A 114 7.11 2.04 5.03
CA ALA A 114 5.93 1.74 5.84
C ALA A 114 5.55 0.25 5.77
N THR A 115 5.37 -0.40 6.93
CA THR A 115 4.86 -1.77 7.02
C THR A 115 3.52 -1.95 6.30
N ASP A 116 2.67 -0.91 6.25
CA ASP A 116 1.37 -0.94 5.56
C ASP A 116 1.48 -0.96 4.02
N LEU A 117 2.64 -0.66 3.45
CA LEU A 117 2.90 -0.74 2.01
C LEU A 117 3.59 -2.04 1.59
N GLN A 118 4.07 -2.83 2.55
CA GLN A 118 4.78 -4.08 2.28
C GLN A 118 3.88 -5.07 1.52
N GLN A 119 2.67 -5.36 2.02
CA GLN A 119 1.74 -6.29 1.37
C GLN A 119 1.22 -5.75 0.01
N PRO A 120 0.71 -4.49 -0.11
CA PRO A 120 0.26 -3.96 -1.40
C PRO A 120 1.34 -3.93 -2.48
N MET A 121 2.61 -3.78 -2.11
CA MET A 121 3.74 -3.80 -3.04
C MET A 121 4.14 -5.22 -3.49
N THR A 122 3.82 -6.25 -2.71
CA THR A 122 4.28 -7.62 -2.98
C THR A 122 3.93 -8.13 -4.39
N PRO A 123 2.72 -7.95 -4.95
CA PRO A 123 2.43 -8.38 -6.32
C PRO A 123 3.31 -7.71 -7.38
N LEU A 124 3.62 -6.41 -7.21
CA LEU A 124 4.56 -5.73 -8.09
C LEU A 124 5.96 -6.36 -8.05
N LEU A 125 6.43 -6.74 -6.86
CA LEU A 125 7.74 -7.40 -6.70
C LEU A 125 7.81 -8.72 -7.48
N LEU A 126 6.71 -9.45 -7.61
CA LEU A 126 6.62 -10.69 -8.38
C LEU A 126 6.78 -10.50 -9.90
N LYS A 127 6.72 -9.27 -10.42
CA LYS A 127 7.05 -8.94 -11.82
C LYS A 127 8.55 -8.73 -12.05
N ALA A 128 9.33 -8.51 -11.00
CA ALA A 128 10.75 -8.23 -11.14
C ALA A 128 11.53 -9.48 -11.54
N SER A 129 12.51 -9.32 -12.45
CA SER A 129 13.34 -10.44 -12.94
C SER A 129 14.45 -10.77 -11.96
N GLY A 130 14.20 -11.69 -11.04
CA GLY A 130 15.15 -12.18 -10.07
C GLY A 130 14.59 -12.33 -8.65
N ARG A 131 15.47 -12.59 -7.70
CA ARG A 131 15.14 -12.88 -6.32
C ARG A 131 15.29 -11.65 -5.43
N GLY A 132 14.36 -11.45 -4.52
CA GLY A 132 14.41 -10.44 -3.47
C GLY A 132 13.76 -10.92 -2.17
N LYS A 133 13.79 -10.07 -1.17
CA LYS A 133 13.21 -10.38 0.15
C LYS A 133 12.52 -9.18 0.77
N ILE A 134 11.58 -9.48 1.67
CA ILE A 134 10.90 -8.50 2.50
C ILE A 134 11.15 -8.87 3.96
N ILE A 135 11.66 -7.91 4.73
CA ILE A 135 11.87 -8.01 6.17
C ILE A 135 10.98 -6.99 6.84
N ASP A 136 9.90 -7.45 7.48
CA ASP A 136 9.05 -6.55 8.27
C ASP A 136 9.54 -6.50 9.72
N THR A 137 10.12 -5.36 10.13
CA THR A 137 10.64 -5.15 11.48
C THR A 137 9.64 -4.45 12.40
N ILE A 138 8.47 -4.07 11.88
CA ILE A 138 7.41 -3.38 12.63
C ILE A 138 6.30 -4.36 13.00
N TYR A 139 5.94 -5.23 12.05
CA TYR A 139 4.92 -6.26 12.25
C TYR A 139 5.35 -7.58 11.62
N GLU A 140 6.26 -8.27 12.29
CA GLU A 140 6.94 -9.48 11.80
C GLU A 140 5.98 -10.61 11.36
N LYS A 141 4.77 -10.66 11.94
CA LYS A 141 3.74 -11.66 11.59
C LYS A 141 2.87 -11.27 10.39
N ARG A 142 3.19 -10.17 9.69
CA ARG A 142 2.42 -9.69 8.52
C ARG A 142 2.78 -10.47 7.25
N VAL A 143 2.52 -11.75 7.24
CA VAL A 143 2.87 -12.68 6.16
C VAL A 143 1.66 -13.45 5.58
N ASN A 144 0.44 -13.16 6.05
CA ASN A 144 -0.76 -13.93 5.70
C ASN A 144 -1.15 -13.88 4.21
N HIS A 145 -0.69 -12.87 3.46
CA HIS A 145 -0.89 -12.79 2.01
C HIS A 145 -0.02 -13.76 1.22
N VAL A 146 1.10 -14.23 1.80
CA VAL A 146 2.06 -15.10 1.11
C VAL A 146 1.45 -16.44 0.68
N PRO A 147 0.75 -17.21 1.55
CA PRO A 147 0.13 -18.47 1.13
C PRO A 147 -0.97 -18.26 0.07
N GLU A 148 -1.67 -17.13 0.08
CA GLU A 148 -2.69 -16.84 -0.91
C GLU A 148 -2.06 -16.50 -2.28
N LEU A 149 -0.97 -15.72 -2.31
CA LEU A 149 -0.21 -15.48 -3.53
C LEU A 149 0.45 -16.76 -4.06
N ALA A 150 0.97 -17.62 -3.18
CA ALA A 150 1.50 -18.92 -3.58
C ALA A 150 0.42 -19.83 -4.21
N ARG A 151 -0.83 -19.74 -3.71
CA ARG A 151 -1.99 -20.44 -4.32
C ARG A 151 -2.28 -19.97 -5.75
N MET A 152 -2.01 -18.70 -6.04
CA MET A 152 -2.11 -18.13 -7.39
C MET A 152 -0.89 -18.46 -8.28
N GLY A 153 0.06 -19.27 -7.80
CA GLY A 153 1.25 -19.69 -8.55
C GLY A 153 2.49 -18.83 -8.32
N ALA A 154 2.47 -17.88 -7.37
CA ALA A 154 3.64 -17.08 -7.07
C ALA A 154 4.77 -17.91 -6.47
N ASP A 155 6.01 -17.69 -6.94
CA ASP A 155 7.24 -18.22 -6.29
C ASP A 155 7.61 -17.32 -5.11
N ILE A 156 6.92 -17.53 -4.00
CA ILE A 156 7.02 -16.75 -2.78
C ILE A 156 6.85 -17.63 -1.55
N GLN A 157 7.66 -17.39 -0.51
CA GLN A 157 7.61 -18.18 0.71
C GLN A 157 8.13 -17.39 1.92
N VAL A 158 7.79 -17.85 3.11
CA VAL A 158 8.31 -17.31 4.37
C VAL A 158 9.46 -18.18 4.85
N LEU A 159 10.67 -17.62 4.96
CA LEU A 159 11.88 -18.29 5.42
C LEU A 159 12.51 -17.49 6.57
N GLY A 160 12.64 -18.07 7.74
CA GLY A 160 13.28 -17.41 8.88
C GLY A 160 12.63 -16.06 9.26
N GLY A 161 11.30 -15.95 9.13
CA GLY A 161 10.56 -14.72 9.42
C GLY A 161 10.66 -13.65 8.31
N GLN A 162 11.32 -13.94 7.20
CA GLN A 162 11.41 -13.08 6.03
C GLN A 162 10.55 -13.64 4.90
N ILE A 163 9.95 -12.78 4.10
CA ILE A 163 9.32 -13.18 2.85
C ILE A 163 10.40 -13.17 1.78
N VAL A 164 10.55 -14.28 1.07
CA VAL A 164 11.46 -14.41 -0.07
C VAL A 164 10.60 -14.63 -1.31
N TYR A 165 10.86 -13.87 -2.36
CA TYR A 165 10.18 -13.98 -3.64
C TYR A 165 11.17 -14.14 -4.78
N ASN A 166 10.72 -14.76 -5.86
CA ASN A 166 11.47 -14.89 -7.09
C ASN A 166 10.53 -14.62 -8.28
N GLY A 167 10.94 -13.77 -9.18
CA GLY A 167 10.15 -13.39 -10.36
C GLY A 167 10.97 -13.35 -11.64
N PRO A 168 10.35 -13.08 -12.80
CA PRO A 168 8.93 -12.80 -12.93
C PRO A 168 8.07 -14.06 -12.76
N THR A 169 6.93 -13.91 -12.10
CA THR A 169 5.97 -15.00 -11.92
C THR A 169 4.69 -14.70 -12.70
N GLN A 170 4.20 -15.65 -13.47
CA GLN A 170 2.88 -15.60 -14.10
C GLN A 170 1.85 -16.12 -13.10
N LEU A 171 0.95 -15.24 -12.67
CA LEU A 171 -0.10 -15.60 -11.74
C LEU A 171 -1.30 -16.20 -12.49
N SER A 172 -1.98 -17.14 -11.84
CA SER A 172 -3.23 -17.74 -12.30
C SER A 172 -4.37 -17.41 -11.35
N GLY A 173 -5.55 -17.19 -11.91
CA GLY A 173 -6.76 -16.94 -11.13
C GLY A 173 -7.05 -18.09 -10.16
N ALA A 174 -7.44 -17.77 -8.94
CA ALA A 174 -7.76 -18.74 -7.89
C ALA A 174 -8.74 -18.15 -6.87
N PRO A 175 -9.48 -18.97 -6.12
CA PRO A 175 -10.18 -18.53 -4.93
C PRO A 175 -9.17 -18.25 -3.81
N VAL A 176 -9.18 -17.00 -3.30
CA VAL A 176 -8.27 -16.52 -2.26
C VAL A 176 -9.05 -15.75 -1.18
N LYS A 177 -8.44 -15.61 -0.01
CA LYS A 177 -9.10 -15.02 1.14
C LYS A 177 -8.31 -13.83 1.69
N ALA A 178 -8.96 -12.67 1.78
CA ALA A 178 -8.37 -11.53 2.46
C ALA A 178 -8.32 -11.79 3.97
N SER A 179 -7.12 -11.75 4.56
CA SER A 179 -6.91 -11.91 6.00
C SER A 179 -6.98 -10.58 6.75
N ASP A 180 -6.75 -9.50 6.06
CA ASP A 180 -6.77 -8.14 6.57
C ASP A 180 -6.84 -7.13 5.40
N LEU A 181 -6.98 -5.85 5.73
CA LEU A 181 -7.08 -4.75 4.77
C LEU A 181 -5.94 -4.73 3.74
N ARG A 182 -4.68 -4.90 4.18
CA ARG A 182 -3.50 -4.76 3.30
C ARG A 182 -3.25 -6.01 2.48
N ALA A 183 -3.47 -7.17 3.07
CA ALA A 183 -3.50 -8.44 2.33
C ALA A 183 -4.57 -8.41 1.24
N GLY A 184 -5.76 -7.91 1.54
CA GLY A 184 -6.82 -7.75 0.56
C GLY A 184 -6.42 -6.87 -0.62
N ALA A 185 -5.79 -5.72 -0.38
CA ALA A 185 -5.28 -4.86 -1.44
C ALA A 185 -4.21 -5.56 -2.32
N ALA A 186 -3.34 -6.34 -1.70
CA ALA A 186 -2.38 -7.16 -2.43
C ALA A 186 -3.07 -8.19 -3.33
N LEU A 187 -4.10 -8.87 -2.81
CA LEU A 187 -4.86 -9.87 -3.57
C LEU A 187 -5.67 -9.26 -4.73
N VAL A 188 -6.21 -8.04 -4.57
CA VAL A 188 -6.83 -7.30 -5.68
C VAL A 188 -5.81 -7.05 -6.78
N THR A 189 -4.63 -6.53 -6.44
CA THR A 189 -3.56 -6.31 -7.42
C THR A 189 -3.14 -7.62 -8.10
N ALA A 190 -2.94 -8.70 -7.33
CA ALA A 190 -2.57 -10.00 -7.86
C ALA A 190 -3.65 -10.59 -8.77
N GLY A 191 -4.93 -10.44 -8.39
CA GLY A 191 -6.06 -10.88 -9.22
C GLY A 191 -6.13 -10.18 -10.57
N LEU A 192 -5.84 -8.87 -10.59
CA LEU A 192 -5.78 -8.09 -11.83
C LEU A 192 -4.54 -8.42 -12.69
N MET A 193 -3.50 -9.00 -12.09
CA MET A 193 -2.30 -9.49 -12.81
C MET A 193 -2.48 -10.91 -13.34
N ALA A 194 -3.40 -11.68 -12.77
CA ALA A 194 -3.53 -13.12 -13.01
C ALA A 194 -4.26 -13.44 -14.32
N ASP A 195 -3.89 -14.55 -14.95
CA ASP A 195 -4.67 -15.13 -16.02
C ASP A 195 -5.89 -15.89 -15.45
N GLY A 196 -7.07 -15.63 -16.01
CA GLY A 196 -8.32 -16.23 -15.56
C GLY A 196 -9.02 -15.43 -14.49
N GLN A 197 -9.89 -16.07 -13.71
CA GLN A 197 -10.73 -15.41 -12.72
C GLN A 197 -10.20 -15.63 -11.31
N THR A 198 -10.09 -14.55 -10.52
CA THR A 198 -9.76 -14.60 -9.11
C THR A 198 -10.99 -14.20 -8.29
N GLU A 199 -11.37 -15.05 -7.35
CA GLU A 199 -12.42 -14.77 -6.38
C GLU A 199 -11.79 -14.43 -5.04
N ILE A 200 -12.14 -13.25 -4.48
CA ILE A 200 -11.59 -12.77 -3.21
C ILE A 200 -12.71 -12.72 -2.18
N THR A 201 -12.60 -13.53 -1.13
CA THR A 201 -13.54 -13.52 -0.01
C THR A 201 -13.08 -12.63 1.14
N ASN A 202 -13.96 -12.32 2.11
CA ASN A 202 -13.73 -11.37 3.22
C ASN A 202 -13.44 -9.95 2.74
N ILE A 203 -14.12 -9.52 1.71
CA ILE A 203 -13.89 -8.22 1.07
C ILE A 203 -14.22 -7.03 1.95
N GLU A 204 -14.97 -7.22 3.04
CA GLU A 204 -15.26 -6.20 4.04
C GLU A 204 -13.99 -5.58 4.61
N PHE A 205 -12.89 -6.33 4.68
CA PHE A 205 -11.58 -5.80 5.05
C PHE A 205 -11.08 -4.75 4.05
N ILE A 206 -11.33 -4.96 2.76
CA ILE A 206 -10.88 -4.07 1.69
C ILE A 206 -11.77 -2.82 1.65
N LEU A 207 -13.09 -3.02 1.65
CA LEU A 207 -14.07 -1.96 1.47
C LEU A 207 -14.04 -0.91 2.59
N ARG A 208 -13.66 -1.28 3.82
CA ARG A 208 -13.53 -0.34 4.93
C ARG A 208 -12.37 0.64 4.80
N GLY A 209 -11.37 0.39 3.96
CA GLY A 209 -10.16 1.20 3.88
C GLY A 209 -9.77 1.70 2.50
N TYR A 210 -10.45 1.22 1.45
CA TYR A 210 -10.30 1.69 0.08
C TYR A 210 -11.66 2.15 -0.44
N SER A 211 -11.88 3.46 -0.37
CA SER A 211 -13.16 4.05 -0.80
C SER A 211 -13.40 3.81 -2.28
N ASN A 212 -14.57 3.22 -2.60
CA ASN A 212 -15.04 2.98 -3.98
C ASN A 212 -14.01 2.25 -4.87
N ILE A 213 -13.27 1.29 -4.31
CA ILE A 213 -12.20 0.59 -5.04
C ILE A 213 -12.72 -0.11 -6.30
N ILE A 214 -13.90 -0.72 -6.24
CA ILE A 214 -14.50 -1.43 -7.38
C ILE A 214 -14.78 -0.44 -8.52
N GLU A 215 -15.48 0.67 -8.22
CA GLU A 215 -15.82 1.71 -9.17
C GLU A 215 -14.56 2.33 -9.80
N LYS A 216 -13.60 2.75 -8.95
CA LYS A 216 -12.33 3.35 -9.41
C LYS A 216 -11.55 2.43 -10.36
N LEU A 217 -11.50 1.13 -10.08
CA LEU A 217 -10.78 0.19 -10.92
C LEU A 217 -11.55 -0.14 -12.20
N SER A 218 -12.88 -0.28 -12.14
CA SER A 218 -13.73 -0.46 -13.32
C SER A 218 -13.64 0.73 -14.28
N ASP A 219 -13.65 1.95 -13.76
CA ASP A 219 -13.49 3.18 -14.56
C ASP A 219 -12.14 3.25 -15.27
N LEU A 220 -11.12 2.61 -14.71
CA LEU A 220 -9.80 2.47 -15.32
C LEU A 220 -9.70 1.28 -16.30
N GLY A 221 -10.80 0.55 -16.50
CA GLY A 221 -10.89 -0.57 -17.44
C GLY A 221 -10.58 -1.95 -16.86
N ALA A 222 -10.49 -2.08 -15.53
CA ALA A 222 -10.36 -3.39 -14.90
C ALA A 222 -11.69 -4.16 -14.95
N ASP A 223 -11.62 -5.45 -15.28
CA ASP A 223 -12.76 -6.37 -15.14
C ASP A 223 -12.86 -6.86 -13.69
N ILE A 224 -13.54 -6.07 -12.89
CA ILE A 224 -13.75 -6.31 -11.45
C ILE A 224 -15.20 -6.03 -11.07
N ARG A 225 -15.77 -6.89 -10.24
CA ARG A 225 -17.14 -6.73 -9.77
C ARG A 225 -17.31 -7.22 -8.35
N LEU A 226 -18.26 -6.63 -7.64
CA LEU A 226 -18.75 -7.14 -6.37
C LEU A 226 -19.82 -8.19 -6.65
N ILE A 227 -19.71 -9.34 -5.97
CA ILE A 227 -20.73 -10.37 -5.96
C ILE A 227 -21.36 -10.33 -4.56
N GLU A 228 -22.66 -10.11 -4.50
CA GLU A 228 -23.45 -10.23 -3.28
C GLU A 228 -23.99 -11.65 -3.20
N ASP A 229 -23.77 -12.33 -2.05
CA ASP A 229 -24.29 -13.67 -1.76
C ASP A 229 -25.80 -13.63 -1.44
#